data_5aa6a3ca97be97f91f2e156a4fcea428
#
_entry.id   5aa6a3ca97be97f91f2e156a4fcea428
#
_cell.length_a   1.000
_cell.length_b   1.000
_cell.length_c   1.000
_cell.angle_alpha   90.00
_cell.angle_beta   90.00
_cell.angle_gamma   90.00
#
_symmetry.space_group_name_H-M   'P 1'
#
loop_
_entity.id
_entity.type
_entity.pdbx_description
1 polymer ?
#
loop_
_entity_poly.entity_id
_entity_poly.type
_entity_poly.pdbx_seq_one_letter_code
_entity_poly.pdbx_strand_id
1 'polypeptide(L)'
;MQRPLPPTWPLKPDWYYDLTPALLPGALFYGVLVAPLVEEYIFRGLGMGCMLERGWNPILAVLITSILFALIHTQYFPSALLLTLISGLIFGYLRLFSGSLTLPLIAHALFNLTVYLWHALQGFPSAFDSEITFSFQHTTQRLYAFEG
;
A
#
# COMPACT_ATOMS: atom_id res chain seq x y z
N MET A 1 27.69 16.45 31.46
CA MET A 1 27.36 16.69 30.05
C MET A 1 26.54 15.51 29.55
N GLN A 2 25.22 15.67 29.47
CA GLN A 2 24.35 14.67 28.87
C GLN A 2 24.50 14.79 27.35
N ARG A 3 24.88 13.69 26.69
CA ARG A 3 24.81 13.62 25.23
C ARG A 3 23.36 13.87 24.82
N PRO A 4 23.10 14.76 23.83
CA PRO A 4 21.78 14.85 23.26
C PRO A 4 21.42 13.46 22.74
N LEU A 5 20.25 12.97 23.14
CA LEU A 5 19.69 11.74 22.57
C LEU A 5 19.69 11.89 21.05
N PRO A 6 20.12 10.87 20.31
CA PRO A 6 19.98 10.91 18.85
C PRO A 6 18.52 11.24 18.52
N PRO A 7 18.27 11.99 17.44
CA PRO A 7 16.90 12.24 17.03
C PRO A 7 16.19 10.90 17.00
N THR A 8 15.17 10.77 17.85
CA THR A 8 14.33 9.56 17.87
C THR A 8 13.55 9.53 16.57
N TRP A 9 14.23 9.07 15.55
CA TRP A 9 13.56 8.68 14.33
C TRP A 9 12.56 7.61 14.71
N PRO A 10 11.35 7.71 14.17
CA PRO A 10 10.30 6.81 14.51
C PRO A 10 10.79 5.39 14.39
N LEU A 11 10.55 4.65 15.43
CA LEU A 11 10.79 3.22 15.44
C LEU A 11 10.03 2.64 14.25
N LYS A 12 10.78 2.19 13.26
CA LYS A 12 10.22 1.31 12.25
C LYS A 12 9.56 0.16 13.01
N PRO A 13 8.39 -0.31 12.65
CA PRO A 13 7.80 -1.48 13.29
C PRO A 13 8.84 -2.59 13.37
N ASP A 14 8.90 -3.32 14.45
CA ASP A 14 9.95 -4.34 14.69
C ASP A 14 10.06 -5.31 13.51
N TRP A 15 8.95 -5.64 12.84
CA TRP A 15 8.94 -6.45 11.62
C TRP A 15 9.71 -5.83 10.43
N TYR A 16 9.90 -4.50 10.42
CA TYR A 16 10.65 -3.83 9.36
C TYR A 16 12.17 -4.00 9.53
N TYR A 17 12.65 -4.03 10.78
CA TYR A 17 14.06 -4.29 11.07
C TYR A 17 14.38 -5.79 10.98
N ASP A 18 13.37 -6.62 11.11
CA ASP A 18 13.47 -8.07 11.03
C ASP A 18 13.28 -8.63 9.61
N LEU A 19 13.27 -7.79 8.58
CA LEU A 19 13.46 -8.26 7.20
C LEU A 19 14.90 -8.80 7.06
N THR A 20 15.22 -9.75 7.90
CA THR A 20 16.38 -10.60 7.71
C THR A 20 16.24 -11.28 6.34
N PRO A 21 17.34 -11.63 5.68
CA PRO A 21 17.29 -12.41 4.45
C PRO A 21 16.38 -13.65 4.54
N ALA A 22 16.17 -14.17 5.75
CA ALA A 22 15.30 -15.31 6.01
C ALA A 22 13.79 -14.98 5.86
N LEU A 23 13.35 -13.74 6.16
CA LEU A 23 11.95 -13.33 6.09
C LEU A 23 11.58 -12.72 4.75
N LEU A 24 12.57 -12.27 3.97
CA LEU A 24 12.36 -11.64 2.68
C LEU A 24 11.53 -12.50 1.70
N PRO A 25 11.74 -13.81 1.55
CA PRO A 25 10.91 -14.63 0.67
C PRO A 25 9.44 -14.63 1.06
N GLY A 26 9.14 -14.69 2.37
CA GLY A 26 7.77 -14.64 2.88
C GLY A 26 7.11 -13.27 2.64
N ALA A 27 7.83 -12.19 2.88
CA ALA A 27 7.35 -10.83 2.63
C ALA A 27 7.09 -10.58 1.14
N LEU A 28 7.98 -11.04 0.26
CA LEU A 28 7.79 -10.97 -1.19
C LEU A 28 6.59 -11.82 -1.64
N PHE A 29 6.48 -13.06 -1.15
CA PHE A 29 5.35 -13.93 -1.48
C PHE A 29 4.03 -13.28 -1.08
N TYR A 30 3.94 -12.78 0.15
CA TYR A 30 2.73 -12.11 0.62
C TYR A 30 2.46 -10.82 -0.15
N GLY A 31 3.42 -9.90 -0.23
CA GLY A 31 3.22 -8.56 -0.79
C GLY A 31 3.10 -8.54 -2.32
N VAL A 32 3.71 -9.51 -3.02
CA VAL A 32 3.69 -9.54 -4.50
C VAL A 32 2.58 -10.46 -5.03
N LEU A 33 2.19 -11.50 -4.29
CA LEU A 33 1.19 -12.45 -4.78
C LEU A 33 -0.10 -12.44 -3.95
N VAL A 34 -0.01 -12.64 -2.63
CA VAL A 34 -1.20 -12.83 -1.80
C VAL A 34 -2.00 -11.54 -1.66
N ALA A 35 -1.35 -10.43 -1.31
CA ALA A 35 -2.03 -9.15 -1.13
C ALA A 35 -2.70 -8.67 -2.44
N PRO A 36 -2.00 -8.61 -3.61
CA PRO A 36 -2.66 -8.27 -4.86
C PRO A 36 -3.81 -9.19 -5.23
N LEU A 37 -3.69 -10.50 -4.98
CA LEU A 37 -4.77 -11.44 -5.27
C LEU A 37 -6.03 -11.11 -4.48
N VAL A 38 -5.90 -10.90 -3.18
CA VAL A 38 -7.02 -10.57 -2.29
C VAL A 38 -7.61 -9.21 -2.64
N GLU A 39 -6.77 -8.22 -2.87
CA GLU A 39 -7.20 -6.86 -3.15
C GLU A 39 -7.90 -6.75 -4.51
N GLU A 40 -7.33 -7.32 -5.58
CA GLU A 40 -7.99 -7.32 -6.88
C GLU A 40 -9.30 -8.10 -6.86
N TYR A 41 -9.36 -9.22 -6.12
CA TYR A 41 -10.60 -9.95 -5.95
C TYR A 41 -11.69 -9.12 -5.26
N ILE A 42 -11.34 -8.41 -4.18
CA ILE A 42 -12.29 -7.58 -3.44
C ILE A 42 -12.73 -6.36 -4.25
N PHE A 43 -11.77 -5.59 -4.79
CA PHE A 43 -12.09 -4.29 -5.42
C PHE A 43 -12.57 -4.45 -6.86
N ARG A 44 -11.92 -5.28 -7.68
CA ARG A 44 -12.23 -5.42 -9.12
C ARG A 44 -13.13 -6.62 -9.40
N GLY A 45 -13.03 -7.66 -8.59
CA GLY A 45 -13.93 -8.79 -8.66
C GLY A 45 -15.31 -8.47 -8.08
N LEU A 46 -15.38 -8.37 -6.77
CA LEU A 46 -16.65 -8.18 -6.06
C LEU A 46 -17.16 -6.74 -6.18
N GLY A 47 -16.37 -5.75 -5.76
CA GLY A 47 -16.81 -4.35 -5.70
C GLY A 47 -17.24 -3.84 -7.07
N MET A 48 -16.31 -3.78 -8.00
CA MET A 48 -16.56 -3.29 -9.35
C MET A 48 -17.51 -4.22 -10.13
N GLY A 49 -17.36 -5.56 -10.00
CA GLY A 49 -18.24 -6.53 -10.63
C GLY A 49 -19.71 -6.32 -10.26
N CYS A 50 -20.01 -6.23 -8.96
CA CYS A 50 -21.37 -5.97 -8.47
C CYS A 50 -21.95 -4.64 -8.96
N MET A 51 -21.13 -3.59 -9.11
CA MET A 51 -21.59 -2.31 -9.64
C MET A 51 -21.95 -2.43 -11.13
N LEU A 52 -21.10 -3.09 -11.92
CA LEU A 52 -21.33 -3.30 -13.35
C LEU A 52 -22.56 -4.18 -13.61
N GLU A 53 -22.76 -5.25 -12.86
CA GLU A 53 -23.95 -6.11 -12.95
C GLU A 53 -25.23 -5.35 -12.63
N ARG A 54 -25.19 -4.32 -11.78
CA ARG A 54 -26.31 -3.43 -11.47
C ARG A 54 -26.50 -2.30 -12.49
N GLY A 55 -25.72 -2.29 -13.58
CA GLY A 55 -25.83 -1.31 -14.65
C GLY A 55 -25.19 0.05 -14.32
N TRP A 56 -24.29 0.12 -13.34
CA TRP A 56 -23.58 1.36 -13.05
C TRP A 56 -22.67 1.76 -14.21
N ASN A 57 -22.47 3.06 -14.34
CA ASN A 57 -21.50 3.57 -15.32
C ASN A 57 -20.11 2.98 -15.04
N PRO A 58 -19.44 2.35 -16.03
CA PRO A 58 -18.15 1.71 -15.83
C PRO A 58 -17.05 2.63 -15.30
N ILE A 59 -17.01 3.87 -15.76
CA ILE A 59 -16.03 4.86 -15.28
C ILE A 59 -16.28 5.19 -13.81
N LEU A 60 -17.54 5.34 -13.43
CA LEU A 60 -17.90 5.60 -12.03
C LEU A 60 -17.55 4.42 -11.13
N ALA A 61 -17.74 3.18 -11.61
CA ALA A 61 -17.33 1.98 -10.87
C ALA A 61 -15.81 1.94 -10.66
N VAL A 62 -15.02 2.27 -11.69
CA VAL A 62 -13.55 2.40 -11.54
C VAL A 62 -13.17 3.47 -10.53
N LEU A 63 -13.75 4.67 -10.64
CA LEU A 63 -13.44 5.78 -9.74
C LEU A 63 -13.73 5.43 -8.28
N ILE A 64 -14.92 4.93 -7.98
CA ILE A 64 -15.33 4.59 -6.61
C ILE A 64 -14.44 3.49 -6.04
N THR A 65 -14.21 2.40 -6.77
CA THR A 65 -13.39 1.29 -6.27
C THR A 65 -11.92 1.69 -6.11
N SER A 66 -11.41 2.60 -6.94
CA SER A 66 -10.04 3.12 -6.80
C SER A 66 -9.89 4.07 -5.62
N ILE A 67 -10.89 4.92 -5.35
CA ILE A 67 -10.91 5.77 -4.15
C ILE A 67 -10.98 4.90 -2.89
N LEU A 68 -11.86 3.92 -2.85
CA LEU A 68 -11.96 3.00 -1.71
C LEU A 68 -10.64 2.21 -1.51
N PHE A 69 -10.02 1.78 -2.60
CA PHE A 69 -8.70 1.14 -2.57
C PHE A 69 -7.63 2.05 -1.97
N ALA A 70 -7.58 3.32 -2.36
CA ALA A 70 -6.64 4.28 -1.76
C ALA A 70 -6.97 4.55 -0.28
N LEU A 71 -8.24 4.66 0.09
CA LEU A 71 -8.65 4.95 1.46
C LEU A 71 -8.29 3.85 2.46
N ILE A 72 -8.22 2.59 2.07
CA ILE A 72 -7.73 1.53 2.99
C ILE A 72 -6.21 1.61 3.20
N HIS A 73 -5.49 2.42 2.43
CA HIS A 73 -4.06 2.65 2.50
C HIS A 73 -3.71 3.97 3.20
N THR A 74 -4.58 4.49 4.07
CA THR A 74 -4.39 5.77 4.79
C THR A 74 -3.19 5.79 5.75
N GLN A 75 -2.60 4.63 6.04
CA GLN A 75 -1.31 4.53 6.74
C GLN A 75 -0.14 5.09 5.92
N TYR A 76 -0.34 5.34 4.63
CA TYR A 76 0.66 5.94 3.77
C TYR A 76 0.56 7.46 3.75
N PHE A 77 1.65 8.13 3.36
CA PHE A 77 1.69 9.58 3.15
C PHE A 77 0.83 10.04 1.99
N PRO A 78 0.50 11.33 1.93
CA PRO A 78 -0.30 11.89 0.86
C PRO A 78 0.24 11.59 -0.55
N SER A 79 1.56 11.60 -0.74
CA SER A 79 2.19 11.24 -2.01
C SER A 79 2.00 9.77 -2.37
N ALA A 80 2.13 8.89 -1.40
CA ALA A 80 1.92 7.45 -1.59
C ALA A 80 0.44 7.11 -1.77
N LEU A 81 -0.47 7.83 -1.08
CA LEU A 81 -1.91 7.70 -1.31
C LEU A 81 -2.29 8.11 -2.73
N LEU A 82 -1.69 9.18 -3.26
CA LEU A 82 -1.89 9.58 -4.64
C LEU A 82 -1.41 8.51 -5.61
N LEU A 83 -0.23 7.94 -5.37
CA LEU A 83 0.29 6.84 -6.18
C LEU A 83 -0.62 5.60 -6.12
N THR A 84 -1.13 5.26 -4.92
CA THR A 84 -2.08 4.17 -4.72
C THR A 84 -3.40 4.43 -5.45
N LEU A 85 -3.89 5.67 -5.45
CA LEU A 85 -5.08 6.04 -6.22
C LEU A 85 -4.84 5.90 -7.73
N ILE A 86 -3.70 6.39 -8.24
CA ILE A 86 -3.34 6.28 -9.65
C ILE A 86 -3.22 4.81 -10.07
N SER A 87 -2.51 3.99 -9.28
CA SER A 87 -2.41 2.55 -9.55
C SER A 87 -3.79 1.88 -9.53
N GLY A 88 -4.63 2.27 -8.58
CA GLY A 88 -6.02 1.82 -8.49
C GLY A 88 -6.83 2.12 -9.75
N LEU A 89 -6.70 3.33 -10.30
CA LEU A 89 -7.35 3.71 -11.56
C LEU A 89 -6.84 2.88 -12.73
N ILE A 90 -5.52 2.66 -12.81
CA ILE A 90 -4.91 1.82 -13.86
C ILE A 90 -5.45 0.39 -13.78
N PHE A 91 -5.44 -0.24 -12.59
CA PHE A 91 -5.94 -1.61 -12.41
C PHE A 91 -7.44 -1.72 -12.72
N GLY A 92 -8.25 -0.72 -12.31
CA GLY A 92 -9.66 -0.65 -12.67
C GLY A 92 -9.88 -0.55 -14.18
N TYR A 93 -9.10 0.27 -14.87
CA TYR A 93 -9.14 0.38 -16.33
C TYR A 93 -8.73 -0.95 -17.01
N LEU A 94 -7.65 -1.58 -16.56
CA LEU A 94 -7.22 -2.88 -17.07
C LEU A 94 -8.30 -3.96 -16.87
N ARG A 95 -9.05 -3.91 -15.76
CA ARG A 95 -10.20 -4.79 -15.53
C ARG A 95 -11.31 -4.57 -16.55
N LEU A 96 -11.65 -3.31 -16.86
CA LEU A 96 -12.64 -2.98 -17.90
C LEU A 96 -12.17 -3.44 -19.27
N PHE A 97 -10.92 -3.11 -19.62
CA PHE A 97 -10.36 -3.40 -20.92
C PHE A 97 -10.27 -4.90 -21.21
N SER A 98 -9.82 -5.70 -20.23
CA SER A 98 -9.61 -7.15 -20.41
C SER A 98 -10.86 -7.99 -20.16
N GLY A 99 -11.86 -7.46 -19.47
CA GLY A 99 -13.00 -8.24 -18.97
C GLY A 99 -12.63 -9.31 -17.93
N SER A 100 -11.37 -9.34 -17.47
CA SER A 100 -10.79 -10.38 -16.62
C SER A 100 -10.05 -9.78 -15.43
N LEU A 101 -9.90 -10.53 -14.34
CA LEU A 101 -9.07 -10.17 -13.19
C LEU A 101 -7.57 -10.45 -13.42
N THR A 102 -7.24 -11.25 -14.42
CA THR A 102 -5.85 -11.70 -14.65
C THR A 102 -4.92 -10.53 -14.97
N LEU A 103 -5.35 -9.63 -15.85
CA LEU A 103 -4.51 -8.49 -16.27
C LEU A 103 -4.25 -7.48 -15.15
N PRO A 104 -5.26 -6.99 -14.42
CA PRO A 104 -5.00 -6.11 -13.27
C PRO A 104 -4.21 -6.81 -12.16
N LEU A 105 -4.42 -8.10 -11.91
CA LEU A 105 -3.65 -8.87 -10.94
C LEU A 105 -2.15 -8.93 -11.29
N ILE A 106 -1.82 -9.24 -12.55
CA ILE A 106 -0.42 -9.26 -13.01
C ILE A 106 0.18 -7.86 -12.90
N ALA A 107 -0.53 -6.83 -13.34
CA ALA A 107 -0.05 -5.45 -13.26
C ALA A 107 0.20 -5.01 -11.80
N HIS A 108 -0.69 -5.37 -10.88
CA HIS A 108 -0.55 -5.06 -9.46
C HIS A 108 0.64 -5.82 -8.84
N ALA A 109 0.77 -7.11 -9.12
CA ALA A 109 1.91 -7.90 -8.65
C ALA A 109 3.24 -7.34 -9.14
N LEU A 110 3.34 -6.94 -10.41
CA LEU A 110 4.53 -6.32 -10.98
C LEU A 110 4.79 -4.93 -10.36
N PHE A 111 3.76 -4.15 -10.11
CA PHE A 111 3.89 -2.86 -9.43
C PHE A 111 4.48 -3.05 -8.02
N ASN A 112 3.92 -3.96 -7.22
CA ASN A 112 4.43 -4.25 -5.88
C ASN A 112 5.87 -4.79 -5.94
N LEU A 113 6.17 -5.70 -6.86
CA LEU A 113 7.54 -6.20 -7.06
C LEU A 113 8.51 -5.05 -7.37
N THR A 114 8.11 -4.11 -8.21
CA THR A 114 8.94 -2.94 -8.55
C THR A 114 9.22 -2.09 -7.31
N VAL A 115 8.21 -1.87 -6.46
CA VAL A 115 8.34 -1.14 -5.20
C VAL A 115 9.32 -1.87 -4.26
N TYR A 116 9.18 -3.19 -4.09
CA TYR A 116 10.12 -3.99 -3.27
C TYR A 116 11.54 -3.95 -3.79
N LEU A 117 11.73 -4.09 -5.12
CA LEU A 117 13.06 -4.02 -5.75
C LEU A 117 13.68 -2.62 -5.60
N TRP A 118 12.89 -1.57 -5.79
CA TRP A 118 13.33 -0.20 -5.59
C TRP A 118 13.85 0.00 -4.17
N HIS A 119 13.10 -0.42 -3.16
CA HIS A 119 13.53 -0.34 -1.77
C HIS A 119 14.80 -1.16 -1.49
N ALA A 120 14.89 -2.36 -2.05
CA ALA A 120 16.07 -3.22 -1.89
C ALA A 120 17.33 -2.58 -2.50
N LEU A 121 17.22 -1.93 -3.66
CA LEU A 121 18.34 -1.28 -4.35
C LEU A 121 18.80 0.02 -3.66
N GLN A 122 17.90 0.74 -3.01
CA GLN A 122 18.23 1.99 -2.32
C GLN A 122 18.90 1.76 -0.96
N GLY A 123 19.04 0.50 -0.51
CA GLY A 123 19.71 0.18 0.76
C GLY A 123 19.00 0.74 1.99
N PHE A 124 17.66 0.88 1.94
CA PHE A 124 16.86 1.45 3.03
C PHE A 124 17.57 2.57 3.83
N PRO A 125 17.42 3.85 3.56
CA PRO A 125 16.25 4.65 3.89
C PRO A 125 15.82 5.58 2.75
N SER A 126 14.63 5.47 2.24
CA SER A 126 14.08 6.45 1.30
C SER A 126 13.31 7.54 2.05
N ALA A 127 13.10 8.69 1.39
CA ALA A 127 12.21 9.74 1.89
C ALA A 127 10.79 9.21 2.18
N PHE A 128 10.41 8.09 1.57
CA PHE A 128 9.19 7.33 1.81
C PHE A 128 9.13 6.79 3.25
N ASP A 129 10.26 6.34 3.79
CA ASP A 129 10.37 5.85 5.18
C ASP A 129 10.26 6.99 6.19
N SER A 130 10.89 8.14 5.92
CA SER A 130 10.86 9.29 6.83
C SER A 130 9.45 9.84 6.99
N GLU A 131 8.67 9.73 5.95
CA GLU A 131 7.32 10.23 5.95
C GLU A 131 6.32 9.29 6.64
N ILE A 132 6.33 8.00 6.39
CA ILE A 132 5.47 7.02 7.08
C ILE A 132 5.71 7.07 8.60
N THR A 133 6.95 7.25 8.96
CA THR A 133 7.41 7.22 10.32
C THR A 133 6.99 8.46 11.13
N PHE A 134 6.94 9.64 10.53
CA PHE A 134 6.49 10.87 11.20
C PHE A 134 5.02 10.79 11.63
N SER A 135 4.17 10.19 10.83
CA SER A 135 2.74 10.04 11.15
C SER A 135 2.50 9.10 12.33
N PHE A 136 3.24 7.99 12.41
CA PHE A 136 3.11 7.01 13.50
C PHE A 136 3.58 7.56 14.85
N GLN A 137 4.69 8.33 14.90
CA GLN A 137 5.17 8.93 16.14
C GLN A 137 4.18 9.95 16.72
N HIS A 138 3.61 10.80 15.88
CA HIS A 138 2.62 11.77 16.36
C HIS A 138 1.37 11.11 16.92
N THR A 139 0.96 9.99 16.36
CA THR A 139 -0.20 9.24 16.85
C THR A 139 0.12 8.52 18.16
N THR A 140 1.29 7.90 18.26
CA THR A 140 1.71 7.16 19.46
C THR A 140 1.99 8.10 20.63
N GLN A 141 2.66 9.22 20.38
CA GLN A 141 2.90 10.23 21.45
C GLN A 141 1.60 10.84 21.96
N ARG A 142 0.59 11.03 21.13
CA ARG A 142 -0.73 11.50 21.60
C ARG A 142 -1.42 10.46 22.46
N LEU A 143 -1.30 9.16 22.16
CA LEU A 143 -1.90 8.11 22.99
C LEU A 143 -1.25 8.03 24.37
N TYR A 144 0.07 8.13 24.47
CA TYR A 144 0.77 8.15 25.76
C TYR A 144 0.56 9.44 26.57
N ALA A 145 0.23 10.55 25.94
CA ALA A 145 -0.08 11.81 26.63
C ALA A 145 -1.48 11.83 27.28
N PHE A 146 -2.34 10.87 26.97
CA PHE A 146 -3.67 10.71 27.59
C PHE A 146 -3.67 9.76 28.79
N GLU A 147 -2.58 9.03 29.05
CA GLU A 147 -2.49 8.08 30.17
C GLU A 147 -1.72 8.65 31.39
N GLY A 148 -1.31 9.90 31.39
CA GLY A 148 -0.66 10.62 32.48
C GLY A 148 -1.44 11.83 32.93
#